data_7d2c4b79f01b1978b8186731a18e3037
#
_entry.id   7d2c4b79f01b1978b8186731a18e3037
#
_cell.length_a   1.000
_cell.length_b   1.000
_cell.length_c   1.000
_cell.angle_alpha   90.00
_cell.angle_beta   90.00
_cell.angle_gamma   90.00
#
_symmetry.space_group_name_H-M   'P 1'
#
loop_
_entity.id
_entity.type
_entity.pdbx_description
1 polymer ?
#
loop_
_entity_poly.entity_id
_entity_poly.type
_entity_poly.pdbx_seq_one_letter_code
_entity_poly.pdbx_strand_id
1 'polypeptide(L)'
;MNIIYYKIPLQLSSLLEGNELPNCDTRDSITKTLELIIMTRFGEHRHDPSFGCEIWDLDFELIVSENKWEEKLRQSLLKSITSHEHRLSDIQLKVEITEIEKFHLLKQYAEIKKRVDIQLTGTIHKTGESFTFNNRLFLSPLSVD
;
A
#
# COMPACT_ATOMS: atom_id res chain seq x y z
N MET A 1 4.90 -5.31 -29.13
CA MET A 1 5.37 -4.02 -28.62
C MET A 1 5.79 -4.19 -27.16
N ASN A 2 7.06 -4.01 -26.88
CA ASN A 2 7.56 -4.10 -25.52
C ASN A 2 7.25 -2.78 -24.80
N ILE A 3 6.48 -2.89 -23.71
CA ILE A 3 6.19 -1.74 -22.87
C ILE A 3 7.33 -1.61 -21.86
N ILE A 4 7.94 -0.43 -21.81
CA ILE A 4 9.01 -0.12 -20.87
C ILE A 4 8.40 0.64 -19.69
N TYR A 5 8.71 0.19 -18.48
CA TYR A 5 8.33 0.87 -17.26
C TYR A 5 9.58 1.45 -16.60
N TYR A 6 9.42 2.63 -16.02
CA TYR A 6 10.52 3.29 -15.32
C TYR A 6 10.41 3.06 -13.82
N LYS A 7 11.55 2.99 -13.15
CA LYS A 7 11.61 2.88 -11.69
C LYS A 7 11.12 4.16 -11.01
N ILE A 8 10.45 4.00 -9.90
CA ILE A 8 10.00 5.09 -9.03
C ILE A 8 10.86 5.08 -7.75
N PRO A 9 11.37 6.22 -7.26
CA PRO A 9 11.26 7.56 -7.86
C PRO A 9 12.11 7.72 -9.14
N LEU A 10 11.68 8.62 -10.01
CA LEU A 10 12.42 8.91 -11.23
C LEU A 10 13.77 9.57 -10.92
N GLN A 11 14.84 9.01 -11.43
CA GLN A 11 16.19 9.55 -11.24
C GLN A 11 16.51 10.52 -12.37
N LEU A 12 15.96 11.73 -12.30
CA LEU A 12 16.11 12.74 -13.34
C LEU A 12 17.56 13.19 -13.54
N SER A 13 18.40 13.07 -12.50
CA SER A 13 19.83 13.34 -12.60
C SER A 13 20.51 12.50 -13.67
N SER A 14 20.06 11.27 -13.88
CA SER A 14 20.59 10.37 -14.91
C SER A 14 20.45 10.97 -16.32
N LEU A 15 19.35 11.67 -16.59
CA LEU A 15 19.13 12.36 -17.87
C LEU A 15 20.10 13.51 -18.07
N LEU A 16 20.44 14.24 -17.00
CA LEU A 16 21.39 15.33 -17.06
C LEU A 16 22.81 14.85 -17.34
N GLU A 17 23.11 13.63 -16.92
CA GLU A 17 24.40 12.96 -17.17
C GLU A 17 24.45 12.26 -18.54
N GLY A 18 23.36 12.32 -19.32
CA GLY A 18 23.27 11.68 -20.62
C GLY A 18 22.93 10.20 -20.57
N ASN A 19 22.53 9.69 -19.42
CA ASN A 19 22.12 8.31 -19.24
C ASN A 19 20.61 8.16 -19.40
N GLU A 20 20.16 6.93 -19.67
CA GLU A 20 18.74 6.63 -19.70
C GLU A 20 18.17 6.53 -18.29
N LEU A 21 16.88 6.78 -18.16
CA LEU A 21 16.19 6.57 -16.87
C LEU A 21 16.19 5.08 -16.52
N PRO A 22 16.43 4.72 -15.24
CA PRO A 22 16.31 3.33 -14.80
C PRO A 22 14.92 2.78 -15.10
N ASN A 23 14.87 1.62 -15.72
CA ASN A 23 13.62 0.94 -16.03
C ASN A 23 13.45 -0.31 -15.16
N CYS A 24 12.27 -0.88 -15.17
CA CYS A 24 11.93 -2.09 -14.44
C CYS A 24 10.98 -2.96 -15.26
N ASP A 25 10.85 -4.23 -14.86
CA ASP A 25 9.89 -5.11 -15.49
C ASP A 25 8.45 -4.79 -15.03
N THR A 26 7.48 -5.46 -15.65
CA THR A 26 6.05 -5.27 -15.34
C THR A 26 5.75 -5.60 -13.89
N ARG A 27 6.32 -6.67 -13.36
CA ARG A 27 6.10 -7.13 -11.99
C ARG A 27 6.58 -6.09 -10.97
N ASP A 28 7.78 -5.56 -11.15
CA ASP A 28 8.33 -4.52 -10.28
C ASP A 28 7.52 -3.23 -10.37
N SER A 29 7.08 -2.87 -11.57
CA SER A 29 6.24 -1.69 -11.78
C SER A 29 4.89 -1.80 -11.07
N ILE A 30 4.23 -2.96 -11.13
CA ILE A 30 2.98 -3.21 -10.42
C ILE A 30 3.19 -3.12 -8.90
N THR A 31 4.26 -3.74 -8.40
CA THR A 31 4.61 -3.71 -6.97
C THR A 31 4.77 -2.27 -6.49
N LYS A 32 5.48 -1.43 -7.23
CA LYS A 32 5.68 -0.02 -6.89
C LYS A 32 4.38 0.77 -6.91
N THR A 33 3.51 0.52 -7.87
CA THR A 33 2.18 1.16 -7.92
C THR A 33 1.34 0.78 -6.71
N LEU A 34 1.34 -0.48 -6.31
CA LEU A 34 0.61 -0.94 -5.12
C LEU A 34 1.16 -0.32 -3.84
N GLU A 35 2.48 -0.25 -3.70
CA GLU A 35 3.12 0.44 -2.57
C GLU A 35 2.70 1.90 -2.49
N LEU A 36 2.67 2.60 -3.62
CA LEU A 36 2.22 4.00 -3.68
C LEU A 36 0.76 4.16 -3.27
N ILE A 37 -0.12 3.29 -3.73
CA ILE A 37 -1.55 3.33 -3.36
C ILE A 37 -1.69 3.18 -1.84
N ILE A 38 -0.98 2.23 -1.25
CA ILE A 38 -1.05 1.97 0.19
C ILE A 38 -0.48 3.13 1.00
N MET A 39 0.60 3.73 0.53
CA MET A 39 1.29 4.81 1.25
C MET A 39 0.67 6.19 1.06
N THR A 40 -0.28 6.34 0.15
CA THR A 40 -0.90 7.62 -0.17
C THR A 40 -2.24 7.77 0.54
N ARG A 41 -2.46 8.91 1.20
CA ARG A 41 -3.75 9.27 1.79
C ARG A 41 -4.70 9.76 0.68
N PHE A 42 -6.00 9.47 0.81
CA PHE A 42 -7.00 10.05 -0.08
C PHE A 42 -6.93 11.59 -0.04
N GLY A 43 -6.94 12.20 -1.22
CA GLY A 43 -6.84 13.64 -1.36
C GLY A 43 -5.42 14.22 -1.35
N GLU A 44 -4.42 13.39 -1.02
CA GLU A 44 -3.01 13.82 -1.02
C GLU A 44 -2.48 14.06 -2.43
N HIS A 45 -2.90 13.24 -3.38
CA HIS A 45 -2.47 13.40 -4.76
C HIS A 45 -3.24 14.53 -5.45
N ARG A 46 -2.52 15.58 -5.86
CA ARG A 46 -3.10 16.83 -6.35
C ARG A 46 -4.00 16.63 -7.57
N HIS A 47 -3.62 15.77 -8.49
CA HIS A 47 -4.32 15.55 -9.75
C HIS A 47 -5.37 14.44 -9.70
N ASP A 48 -5.32 13.59 -8.68
CA ASP A 48 -6.27 12.51 -8.51
C ASP A 48 -6.53 12.26 -7.01
N PRO A 49 -7.52 12.96 -6.43
CA PRO A 49 -7.86 12.79 -5.02
C PRO A 49 -8.35 11.39 -4.65
N SER A 50 -8.78 10.59 -5.62
CA SER A 50 -9.23 9.21 -5.40
C SER A 50 -8.09 8.21 -5.30
N PHE A 51 -6.86 8.63 -5.66
CA PHE A 51 -5.67 7.80 -5.55
C PHE A 51 -5.23 7.69 -4.09
N GLY A 52 -4.96 6.48 -3.64
CA GLY A 52 -4.50 6.21 -2.29
C GLY A 52 -5.38 5.22 -1.55
N CYS A 53 -5.31 5.23 -0.22
CA CYS A 53 -6.09 4.34 0.60
C CYS A 53 -6.62 5.03 1.86
N GLU A 54 -7.71 4.48 2.38
CA GLU A 54 -8.44 5.03 3.52
C GLU A 54 -7.78 4.73 4.87
N ILE A 55 -6.77 3.87 4.91
CA ILE A 55 -6.11 3.45 6.16
C ILE A 55 -5.63 4.63 7.00
N TRP A 56 -5.22 5.71 6.36
CA TRP A 56 -4.68 6.89 7.02
C TRP A 56 -5.75 7.80 7.63
N ASP A 57 -7.02 7.60 7.23
CA ASP A 57 -8.16 8.38 7.70
C ASP A 57 -9.01 7.63 8.73
N LEU A 58 -8.68 6.37 9.00
CA LEU A 58 -9.38 5.57 9.98
C LEU A 58 -8.96 5.94 11.40
N ASP A 59 -9.95 6.24 12.24
CA ASP A 59 -9.73 6.52 13.64
C ASP A 59 -9.82 5.22 14.44
N PHE A 60 -8.70 4.78 14.98
CA PHE A 60 -8.62 3.54 15.74
C PHE A 60 -9.38 3.56 17.06
N GLU A 61 -9.58 4.73 17.64
CA GLU A 61 -10.31 4.86 18.92
C GLU A 61 -11.80 4.60 18.78
N LEU A 62 -12.36 4.87 17.62
CA LEU A 62 -13.78 4.70 17.32
C LEU A 62 -14.12 3.31 16.78
N ILE A 63 -13.14 2.43 16.66
CA ILE A 63 -13.36 1.11 16.07
C ILE A 63 -13.86 0.13 17.11
N VAL A 64 -15.13 -0.25 16.97
CA VAL A 64 -15.80 -1.17 17.89
C VAL A 64 -15.43 -2.62 17.61
N SER A 65 -14.97 -2.94 16.39
CA SER A 65 -14.67 -4.29 15.97
C SER A 65 -13.54 -4.31 14.94
N GLU A 66 -12.47 -5.06 15.23
CA GLU A 66 -11.35 -5.25 14.31
C GLU A 66 -11.80 -5.87 12.98
N ASN A 67 -12.71 -6.84 13.04
CA ASN A 67 -13.21 -7.52 11.84
C ASN A 67 -13.92 -6.56 10.89
N LYS A 68 -14.69 -5.62 11.40
CA LYS A 68 -15.36 -4.60 10.58
C LYS A 68 -14.36 -3.64 9.95
N TRP A 69 -13.33 -3.30 10.69
CA TRP A 69 -12.29 -2.40 10.22
C TRP A 69 -11.43 -3.07 9.13
N GLU A 70 -11.07 -4.35 9.33
CA GLU A 70 -10.38 -5.14 8.33
C GLU A 70 -11.17 -5.21 7.02
N GLU A 71 -12.47 -5.50 7.11
CA GLU A 71 -13.32 -5.61 5.94
C GLU A 71 -13.49 -4.24 5.24
N LYS A 72 -13.66 -3.17 5.99
CA LYS A 72 -13.74 -1.83 5.43
C LYS A 72 -12.46 -1.44 4.70
N LEU A 73 -11.32 -1.69 5.32
CA LEU A 73 -10.02 -1.44 4.72
C LEU A 73 -9.80 -2.29 3.47
N ARG A 74 -10.15 -3.57 3.55
CA ARG A 74 -10.03 -4.49 2.42
C ARG A 74 -10.85 -4.01 1.22
N GLN A 75 -12.10 -3.63 1.44
CA GLN A 75 -12.98 -3.14 0.39
C GLN A 75 -12.47 -1.83 -0.21
N SER A 76 -12.01 -0.92 0.62
CA SER A 76 -11.45 0.37 0.18
C SER A 76 -10.18 0.18 -0.65
N LEU A 77 -9.28 -0.68 -0.20
CA LEU A 77 -8.06 -1.01 -0.94
C LEU A 77 -8.37 -1.70 -2.26
N LEU A 78 -9.28 -2.66 -2.25
CA LEU A 78 -9.67 -3.38 -3.46
C LEU A 78 -10.24 -2.43 -4.51
N LYS A 79 -11.08 -1.51 -4.09
CA LYS A 79 -11.65 -0.49 -4.97
C LYS A 79 -10.56 0.42 -5.56
N SER A 80 -9.65 0.89 -4.73
CA SER A 80 -8.54 1.76 -5.15
C SER A 80 -7.61 1.04 -6.13
N ILE A 81 -7.23 -0.19 -5.81
CA ILE A 81 -6.35 -1.01 -6.66
C ILE A 81 -7.02 -1.30 -8.00
N THR A 82 -8.29 -1.70 -8.00
CA THR A 82 -9.04 -1.98 -9.23
C THR A 82 -9.15 -0.73 -10.10
N SER A 83 -9.29 0.44 -9.50
CA SER A 83 -9.41 1.71 -10.22
C SER A 83 -8.10 2.23 -10.80
N HIS A 84 -6.96 1.93 -10.17
CA HIS A 84 -5.67 2.52 -10.51
C HIS A 84 -4.63 1.54 -11.04
N GLU A 85 -4.86 0.23 -10.89
CA GLU A 85 -3.95 -0.80 -11.41
C GLU A 85 -4.72 -1.73 -12.35
N HIS A 86 -4.65 -1.43 -13.64
CA HIS A 86 -5.40 -2.17 -14.67
C HIS A 86 -4.66 -3.39 -15.23
N ARG A 87 -3.41 -3.57 -14.85
CA ARG A 87 -2.58 -4.69 -15.32
C ARG A 87 -2.84 -6.00 -14.59
N LEU A 88 -3.57 -5.94 -13.46
CA LEU A 88 -3.95 -7.10 -12.66
C LEU A 88 -5.42 -7.44 -12.88
N SER A 89 -5.69 -8.74 -12.93
CA SER A 89 -7.04 -9.30 -12.92
C SER A 89 -7.16 -10.36 -11.83
N ASP A 90 -8.38 -10.78 -11.53
CA ASP A 90 -8.67 -11.80 -10.51
C ASP A 90 -8.03 -11.48 -9.15
N ILE A 91 -8.13 -10.23 -8.75
CA ILE A 91 -7.50 -9.72 -7.53
C ILE A 91 -8.22 -10.29 -6.31
N GLN A 92 -7.45 -10.96 -5.45
CA GLN A 92 -7.90 -11.38 -4.12
C GLN A 92 -7.04 -10.68 -3.08
N LEU A 93 -7.69 -10.03 -2.15
CA LEU A 93 -7.03 -9.22 -1.14
C LEU A 93 -7.39 -9.73 0.25
N LYS A 94 -6.37 -9.96 1.07
CA LYS A 94 -6.51 -10.33 2.48
C LYS A 94 -5.84 -9.27 3.33
N VAL A 95 -6.55 -8.82 4.35
CA VAL A 95 -6.06 -7.83 5.32
C VAL A 95 -6.22 -8.42 6.71
N GLU A 96 -5.14 -8.46 7.46
CA GLU A 96 -5.14 -8.91 8.86
C GLU A 96 -4.56 -7.82 9.74
N ILE A 97 -5.22 -7.58 10.88
CA ILE A 97 -4.77 -6.62 11.88
C ILE A 97 -4.40 -7.37 13.14
N THR A 98 -3.21 -7.10 13.65
CA THR A 98 -2.70 -7.68 14.89
C THR A 98 -2.23 -6.57 15.81
N GLU A 99 -2.59 -6.65 17.08
CA GLU A 99 -2.06 -5.76 18.09
C GLU A 99 -0.71 -6.26 18.58
N ILE A 100 0.25 -5.35 18.63
CA ILE A 100 1.59 -5.62 19.16
C ILE A 100 1.82 -4.70 20.34
N GLU A 101 2.13 -5.29 21.47
CA GLU A 101 2.48 -4.56 22.69
C GLU A 101 4.00 -4.43 22.77
N LYS A 102 4.50 -3.19 22.84
CA LYS A 102 5.91 -2.89 23.10
C LYS A 102 6.04 -2.23 24.46
N PHE A 103 6.81 -2.84 25.32
CA PHE A 103 7.12 -2.28 26.63
C PHE A 103 8.41 -1.45 26.55
N HIS A 104 8.32 -0.18 26.92
CA HIS A 104 9.47 0.71 26.98
C HIS A 104 10.00 0.76 28.41
N LEU A 105 11.14 0.07 28.66
CA LEU A 105 11.76 -0.01 29.97
C LEU A 105 12.10 1.37 30.56
N LEU A 106 12.54 2.31 29.73
CA LEU A 106 12.94 3.64 30.18
C LEU A 106 11.75 4.54 30.51
N LYS A 107 10.61 4.32 29.89
CA LYS A 107 9.43 5.15 30.06
C LYS A 107 8.36 4.49 30.94
N GLN A 108 8.55 3.25 31.32
CA GLN A 108 7.66 2.44 32.20
C GLN A 108 6.22 2.39 31.71
N TYR A 109 5.98 2.45 30.40
CA TYR A 109 4.65 2.23 29.84
C TYR A 109 4.70 1.26 28.67
N ALA A 110 3.56 0.60 28.42
CA ALA A 110 3.38 -0.23 27.24
C ALA A 110 2.77 0.58 26.10
N GLU A 111 3.38 0.53 24.93
CA GLU A 111 2.84 1.12 23.72
C GLU A 111 2.19 0.02 22.89
N ILE A 112 0.90 0.21 22.57
CA ILE A 112 0.16 -0.70 21.70
C ILE A 112 0.25 -0.18 20.27
N LYS A 113 0.84 -0.98 19.39
CA LYS A 113 0.90 -0.71 17.95
C LYS A 113 0.03 -1.71 17.22
N LYS A 114 -0.65 -1.25 16.19
CA LYS A 114 -1.37 -2.15 15.28
C LYS A 114 -0.49 -2.45 14.07
N ARG A 115 -0.35 -3.75 13.80
CA ARG A 115 0.30 -4.24 12.60
C ARG A 115 -0.77 -4.64 11.61
N VAL A 116 -0.67 -4.11 10.41
CA VAL A 116 -1.58 -4.45 9.31
C VAL A 116 -0.79 -5.24 8.27
N ASP A 117 -1.17 -6.48 8.07
CA ASP A 117 -0.59 -7.34 7.03
C ASP A 117 -1.55 -7.38 5.84
N ILE A 118 -1.05 -6.98 4.69
CA ILE A 118 -1.81 -6.94 3.44
C ILE A 118 -1.22 -7.97 2.49
N GLN A 119 -2.04 -8.91 2.03
CA GLN A 119 -1.68 -9.92 1.06
C GLN A 119 -2.57 -9.81 -0.16
N LEU A 120 -1.97 -9.66 -1.31
CA LEU A 120 -2.68 -9.57 -2.58
C LEU A 120 -2.20 -10.68 -3.50
N THR A 121 -3.15 -11.36 -4.13
CA THR A 121 -2.89 -12.29 -5.22
C THR A 121 -3.72 -11.90 -6.42
N GLY A 122 -3.19 -12.11 -7.60
CA GLY A 122 -3.87 -11.78 -8.84
C GLY A 122 -3.16 -12.39 -10.02
N THR A 123 -3.60 -12.01 -11.20
CA THR A 123 -3.02 -12.46 -12.46
C THR A 123 -2.63 -11.24 -13.28
N ILE A 124 -1.43 -11.25 -13.82
CA ILE A 124 -0.98 -10.21 -14.75
C ILE A 124 -1.73 -10.44 -16.07
N HIS A 125 -2.60 -9.50 -16.41
CA HIS A 125 -3.53 -9.64 -17.52
C HIS A 125 -2.84 -9.96 -18.84
N LYS A 126 -1.69 -9.33 -19.12
CA LYS A 126 -1.01 -9.42 -20.39
C LYS A 126 -0.31 -10.77 -20.62
N THR A 127 0.24 -11.37 -19.55
CA THR A 127 1.06 -12.59 -19.63
C THR A 127 0.36 -13.82 -19.07
N GLY A 128 -0.70 -13.65 -18.28
CA GLY A 128 -1.35 -14.74 -17.57
C GLY A 128 -0.57 -15.26 -16.36
N GLU A 129 0.55 -14.64 -16.02
CA GLU A 129 1.35 -15.04 -14.87
C GLU A 129 0.66 -14.69 -13.56
N SER A 130 0.85 -15.55 -12.55
CA SER A 130 0.37 -15.24 -11.21
C SER A 130 1.23 -14.16 -10.56
N PHE A 131 0.59 -13.29 -9.81
CA PHE A 131 1.22 -12.18 -9.10
C PHE A 131 0.88 -12.27 -7.62
N THR A 132 1.88 -12.08 -6.76
CA THR A 132 1.71 -12.05 -5.31
C THR A 132 2.40 -10.81 -4.76
N PHE A 133 1.72 -10.12 -3.86
CA PHE A 133 2.23 -8.92 -3.20
C PHE A 133 1.92 -9.01 -1.72
N ASN A 134 2.91 -8.74 -0.89
CA ASN A 134 2.78 -8.68 0.57
C ASN A 134 3.32 -7.36 1.08
N ASN A 135 2.57 -6.72 1.96
CA ASN A 135 2.99 -5.50 2.61
C ASN A 135 2.62 -5.53 4.08
N ARG A 136 3.44 -4.93 4.91
CA ARG A 136 3.23 -4.83 6.35
C ARG A 136 3.37 -3.38 6.78
N LEU A 137 2.34 -2.88 7.45
CA LEU A 137 2.32 -1.53 7.99
C LEU A 137 2.20 -1.58 9.50
N PHE A 138 2.86 -0.64 10.16
CA PHE A 138 2.72 -0.42 11.60
C PHE A 138 2.02 0.91 11.82
N LEU A 139 0.92 0.86 12.55
CA LEU A 139 0.12 2.03 12.89
C LEU A 139 0.20 2.25 14.39
N SER A 140 0.64 3.43 14.77
CA SER A 140 0.63 3.84 16.16
C SER A 140 -0.61 4.69 16.41
N PRO A 141 -1.30 4.52 17.54
CA PRO A 141 -2.31 5.48 17.92
C PRO A 141 -1.66 6.85 18.03
N LEU A 142 -2.37 7.88 17.58
CA LEU A 142 -1.92 9.24 17.79
C LEU A 142 -1.79 9.44 19.30
N SER A 143 -0.56 9.65 19.78
CA SER A 143 -0.37 10.02 21.17
C SER A 143 -1.00 11.40 21.36
N VAL A 144 -2.12 11.39 22.03
CA VAL A 144 -2.71 12.64 22.51
C VAL A 144 -2.02 12.94 23.83
N ASP A 145 -1.13 13.90 23.79
CA ASP A 145 -0.56 14.46 25.01
C ASP A 145 -1.62 15.31 25.72
#